data_8562691f2cce5f0623e782f7aa22e306
#
_entry.id   8562691f2cce5f0623e782f7aa22e306
#
_cell.length_a   1.000
_cell.length_b   1.000
_cell.length_c   1.000
_cell.angle_alpha   90.00
_cell.angle_beta   90.00
_cell.angle_gamma   90.00
#
_symmetry.space_group_name_H-M   'P 1'
#
loop_
_entity.id
_entity.type
_entity.pdbx_description
1 polymer ?
#
loop_
_entity_poly.entity_id
_entity_poly.type
_entity_poly.pdbx_seq_one_letter_code
_entity_poly.pdbx_strand_id
1 'polypeptide(L)'
;MVVSTADATPAGSDLLRQNGQREVFCGLTSIVWLHRRMPDAFFLVVGSRTCAHLIQSAAGVMIFAEPRFGTAILGERDLAGLADANDELDRLVRDLLERRPEIRTLFLVGSCPSEVIKLDLSRAAERLSEQFLGRVRVLNYSGSGIETTFTQGEDQALQALLPLMPSSDEPQLLIAGTLADAVEDRFVALFGRMGIPLVRSLPPRRSTDLPPVGPGTKVLLAQPFLSGTARALVHRGAELIRAPYPFGVEGSRDWMAAAAAAFGIDPAVVASVLDPLVERGRRAVAPHRDVLQGKRLFLMPDSQMEIPLARFLSRECGMDLVEVGTPYHDRQLMECEQNLLPPGTRLSEGQDVERQLERVRAARPDLV
;
A
#
# COMPACT_ATOMS: atom_id res chain seq x y z
N MET A 1 17.38 -25.75 -7.44
CA MET A 1 16.51 -26.91 -7.19
C MET A 1 15.67 -26.56 -5.96
N VAL A 2 14.56 -25.84 -6.15
CA VAL A 2 13.69 -25.34 -5.07
C VAL A 2 12.51 -26.32 -5.00
N VAL A 3 12.41 -26.98 -3.86
CA VAL A 3 11.36 -27.96 -3.55
C VAL A 3 10.04 -27.22 -3.33
N SER A 4 9.09 -27.40 -4.21
CA SER A 4 7.70 -26.97 -4.08
C SER A 4 7.01 -27.80 -2.99
N THR A 5 6.71 -27.21 -1.87
CA THR A 5 5.75 -27.77 -0.91
C THR A 5 4.34 -27.44 -1.41
N ALA A 6 3.66 -28.44 -1.92
CA ALA A 6 2.24 -28.37 -2.23
C ALA A 6 1.44 -28.35 -0.92
N ASP A 7 0.95 -27.17 -0.52
CA ASP A 7 -0.03 -27.05 0.54
C ASP A 7 -1.43 -27.38 0.04
N ALA A 8 -2.08 -28.28 0.75
CA ALA A 8 -3.43 -28.73 0.46
C ALA A 8 -4.44 -27.59 0.57
N THR A 9 -5.19 -27.34 -0.49
CA THR A 9 -6.26 -26.34 -0.59
C THR A 9 -7.48 -26.81 0.21
N PRO A 10 -8.04 -26.02 1.14
CA PRO A 10 -9.38 -26.32 1.67
C PRO A 10 -10.43 -26.06 0.58
N ALA A 11 -11.43 -26.93 0.54
CA ALA A 11 -12.53 -26.88 -0.40
C ALA A 11 -13.31 -25.55 -0.28
N GLY A 12 -13.35 -24.75 -1.37
CA GLY A 12 -14.26 -23.60 -1.40
C GLY A 12 -14.07 -22.50 -2.44
N SER A 13 -12.94 -22.34 -3.06
CA SER A 13 -12.78 -21.47 -4.24
C SER A 13 -11.59 -21.91 -5.07
N ASP A 14 -11.83 -22.29 -6.33
CA ASP A 14 -10.78 -22.54 -7.29
C ASP A 14 -10.10 -21.20 -7.63
N LEU A 15 -9.05 -20.85 -6.88
CA LEU A 15 -8.22 -19.70 -7.20
C LEU A 15 -7.41 -19.99 -8.45
N LEU A 16 -7.75 -19.36 -9.56
CA LEU A 16 -7.02 -19.48 -10.81
C LEU A 16 -5.68 -18.75 -10.70
N ARG A 17 -4.57 -19.49 -10.67
CA ARG A 17 -3.23 -18.90 -10.67
C ARG A 17 -2.70 -18.79 -12.08
N GLN A 18 -2.13 -17.62 -12.39
CA GLN A 18 -1.54 -17.35 -13.71
C GLN A 18 -0.22 -16.58 -13.56
N ASN A 19 0.68 -16.84 -14.49
CA ASN A 19 1.97 -16.19 -14.56
C ASN A 19 2.36 -16.02 -16.04
N GLY A 20 2.29 -14.79 -16.51
CA GLY A 20 2.55 -14.43 -17.90
C GLY A 20 2.98 -12.99 -18.04
N GLN A 21 2.62 -12.36 -19.14
CA GLN A 21 2.93 -10.96 -19.40
C GLN A 21 2.22 -10.04 -18.42
N ARG A 22 2.97 -9.14 -17.81
CA ARG A 22 2.48 -8.12 -16.88
C ARG A 22 2.45 -6.77 -17.56
N GLU A 23 1.35 -6.06 -17.41
CA GLU A 23 1.19 -4.68 -17.89
C GLU A 23 0.70 -3.79 -16.74
N VAL A 24 1.49 -3.75 -15.66
CA VAL A 24 1.21 -2.93 -14.48
C VAL A 24 2.39 -2.02 -14.19
N PHE A 25 2.11 -0.94 -13.52
CA PHE A 25 3.15 -0.05 -13.00
C PHE A 25 3.98 -0.78 -11.94
N CYS A 26 5.27 -0.41 -11.86
CA CYS A 26 6.16 -0.90 -10.82
C CYS A 26 5.96 -0.15 -9.50
N GLY A 27 6.59 -0.64 -8.43
CA GLY A 27 6.51 -0.06 -7.09
C GLY A 27 7.00 1.39 -6.97
N LEU A 28 7.80 1.88 -7.93
CA LEU A 28 8.19 3.30 -7.97
C LEU A 28 6.99 4.25 -8.01
N THR A 29 5.86 3.82 -8.56
CA THR A 29 4.65 4.65 -8.66
C THR A 29 4.11 5.05 -7.28
N SER A 30 4.35 4.25 -6.24
CA SER A 30 3.94 4.57 -4.88
C SER A 30 4.53 5.89 -4.36
N ILE A 31 5.67 6.33 -4.91
CA ILE A 31 6.32 7.61 -4.57
C ILE A 31 5.36 8.78 -4.81
N VAL A 32 4.46 8.68 -5.81
CA VAL A 32 3.53 9.75 -6.18
C VAL A 32 2.63 10.19 -5.02
N TRP A 33 2.26 9.28 -4.13
CA TRP A 33 1.47 9.62 -2.93
C TRP A 33 2.30 9.66 -1.65
N LEU A 34 3.34 8.83 -1.52
CA LEU A 34 4.20 8.82 -0.34
C LEU A 34 4.94 10.15 -0.13
N HIS A 35 5.47 10.78 -1.19
CA HIS A 35 6.16 12.06 -1.08
C HIS A 35 5.26 13.21 -0.59
N ARG A 36 3.94 13.07 -0.76
CA ARG A 36 2.96 14.05 -0.27
C ARG A 36 2.67 13.85 1.21
N ARG A 37 2.73 12.60 1.66
CA ARG A 37 2.41 12.23 3.03
C ARG A 37 3.46 12.69 4.04
N MET A 38 4.75 12.64 3.68
CA MET A 38 5.87 13.00 4.55
C MET A 38 6.66 14.19 3.97
N PRO A 39 6.30 15.45 4.33
CA PRO A 39 6.92 16.64 3.74
C PRO A 39 8.41 16.83 4.05
N ASP A 40 8.93 16.18 5.09
CA ASP A 40 10.32 16.15 5.48
C ASP A 40 11.11 14.94 4.94
N ALA A 41 10.46 14.10 4.12
CA ALA A 41 11.11 12.99 3.43
C ALA A 41 11.35 13.31 1.96
N PHE A 42 12.40 12.70 1.39
CA PHE A 42 12.71 12.77 -0.03
C PHE A 42 12.97 11.37 -0.59
N PHE A 43 12.47 11.10 -1.80
CA PHE A 43 12.57 9.81 -2.48
C PHE A 43 13.53 9.95 -3.67
N LEU A 44 14.73 9.40 -3.54
CA LEU A 44 15.75 9.40 -4.60
C LEU A 44 15.74 8.03 -5.30
N VAL A 45 15.15 7.99 -6.48
CA VAL A 45 15.15 6.78 -7.32
C VAL A 45 16.56 6.60 -7.90
N VAL A 46 17.15 5.44 -7.68
CA VAL A 46 18.43 5.06 -8.31
C VAL A 46 18.10 4.21 -9.55
N GLY A 47 18.15 4.84 -10.73
CA GLY A 47 17.61 4.21 -11.92
C GLY A 47 17.97 4.91 -13.24
N SER A 48 17.25 4.53 -14.30
CA SER A 48 17.45 5.09 -15.63
C SER A 48 16.64 6.37 -15.87
N ARG A 49 16.89 7.02 -17.02
CA ARG A 49 16.08 8.14 -17.51
C ARG A 49 14.62 7.77 -17.71
N THR A 50 14.35 6.52 -18.07
CA THR A 50 12.96 6.00 -18.22
C THR A 50 12.24 6.01 -16.88
N CYS A 51 12.91 5.60 -15.78
CA CYS A 51 12.34 5.68 -14.44
C CYS A 51 12.02 7.13 -14.05
N ALA A 52 12.95 8.08 -14.36
CA ALA A 52 12.72 9.50 -14.11
C ALA A 52 11.51 10.02 -14.87
N HIS A 53 11.39 9.68 -16.15
CA HIS A 53 10.25 10.08 -17.00
C HIS A 53 8.92 9.53 -16.48
N LEU A 54 8.88 8.26 -16.09
CA LEU A 54 7.69 7.61 -15.52
C LEU A 54 7.19 8.38 -14.28
N ILE A 55 8.07 8.61 -13.30
CA ILE A 55 7.69 9.28 -12.05
C ILE A 55 7.28 10.74 -12.32
N GLN A 56 8.01 11.46 -13.16
CA GLN A 56 7.69 12.85 -13.50
C GLN A 56 6.35 12.95 -14.25
N SER A 57 6.05 12.03 -15.15
CA SER A 57 4.79 12.01 -15.88
C SER A 57 3.62 11.69 -14.95
N ALA A 58 3.75 10.68 -14.09
CA ALA A 58 2.74 10.33 -13.11
C ALA A 58 2.50 11.45 -12.09
N ALA A 59 3.56 12.11 -11.61
CA ALA A 59 3.46 13.21 -10.68
C ALA A 59 3.03 14.54 -11.34
N GLY A 60 3.29 14.70 -12.63
CA GLY A 60 2.90 15.89 -13.39
C GLY A 60 1.38 16.13 -13.43
N VAL A 61 0.58 15.08 -13.27
CA VAL A 61 -0.87 15.19 -13.09
C VAL A 61 -1.23 15.75 -11.71
N MET A 62 -0.30 15.73 -10.75
CA MET A 62 -0.49 16.17 -9.35
C MET A 62 0.26 17.48 -9.05
N ILE A 63 0.15 18.47 -9.93
CA ILE A 63 0.93 19.72 -10.00
C ILE A 63 0.88 20.60 -8.72
N PHE A 64 -0.01 20.30 -7.78
CA PHE A 64 -0.26 21.17 -6.62
C PHE A 64 0.64 20.91 -5.39
N ALA A 65 1.65 20.06 -5.52
CA ALA A 65 2.59 19.80 -4.44
C ALA A 65 4.04 19.93 -4.93
N GLU A 66 4.89 20.50 -4.08
CA GLU A 66 6.33 20.51 -4.35
C GLU A 66 6.86 19.07 -4.47
N PRO A 67 7.56 18.73 -5.57
CA PRO A 67 8.11 17.40 -5.75
C PRO A 67 9.19 17.11 -4.70
N ARG A 68 9.00 16.05 -3.93
CA ARG A 68 9.99 15.55 -2.95
C ARG A 68 10.56 14.21 -3.40
N PHE A 69 10.82 14.14 -4.68
CA PHE A 69 11.47 13.00 -5.32
C PHE A 69 12.38 13.45 -6.45
N GLY A 70 13.34 12.62 -6.78
CA GLY A 70 14.28 12.83 -7.87
C GLY A 70 14.85 11.50 -8.33
N THR A 71 15.69 11.51 -9.37
CA THR A 71 16.33 10.31 -9.88
C THR A 71 17.84 10.53 -10.00
N ALA A 72 18.60 9.67 -9.33
CA ALA A 72 20.01 9.44 -9.60
C ALA A 72 20.12 8.57 -10.85
N ILE A 73 20.51 9.16 -11.97
CA ILE A 73 20.50 8.49 -13.27
C ILE A 73 21.76 7.63 -13.41
N LEU A 74 21.58 6.32 -13.49
CA LEU A 74 22.62 5.37 -13.88
C LEU A 74 22.84 5.48 -15.40
N GLY A 75 24.03 5.92 -15.78
CA GLY A 75 24.44 6.06 -17.17
C GLY A 75 24.97 4.74 -17.76
N GLU A 76 25.31 4.75 -19.05
CA GLU A 76 25.85 3.59 -19.73
C GLU A 76 27.16 3.08 -19.09
N ARG A 77 28.01 3.97 -18.58
CA ARG A 77 29.26 3.62 -17.92
C ARG A 77 29.05 2.89 -16.59
N ASP A 78 28.02 3.31 -15.83
CA ASP A 78 27.63 2.67 -14.56
C ASP A 78 27.07 1.27 -14.83
N LEU A 79 26.19 1.16 -15.83
CA LEU A 79 25.59 -0.10 -16.25
C LEU A 79 26.61 -1.08 -16.85
N ALA A 80 27.67 -0.56 -17.46
CA ALA A 80 28.77 -1.35 -18.00
C ALA A 80 29.86 -1.71 -16.96
N GLY A 81 29.73 -1.23 -15.72
CA GLY A 81 30.74 -1.41 -14.67
C GLY A 81 32.04 -0.64 -14.92
N LEU A 82 32.01 0.42 -15.75
CA LEU A 82 33.15 1.25 -16.12
C LEU A 82 33.30 2.51 -15.20
N ALA A 83 32.36 2.74 -14.30
CA ALA A 83 32.39 3.79 -13.30
C ALA A 83 31.91 3.24 -11.96
N ASP A 84 32.35 3.85 -10.85
CA ASP A 84 31.84 3.50 -9.52
C ASP A 84 30.52 4.23 -9.27
N ALA A 85 29.42 3.50 -9.43
CA ALA A 85 28.07 4.02 -9.19
C ALA A 85 27.84 4.48 -7.73
N ASN A 86 28.61 3.96 -6.76
CA ASN A 86 28.51 4.39 -5.37
C ASN A 86 29.10 5.79 -5.16
N ASP A 87 30.26 6.09 -5.75
CA ASP A 87 30.90 7.41 -5.63
C ASP A 87 30.00 8.50 -6.24
N GLU A 88 29.38 8.20 -7.39
CA GLU A 88 28.44 9.11 -8.03
C GLU A 88 27.17 9.31 -7.20
N LEU A 89 26.61 8.22 -6.63
CA LEU A 89 25.45 8.29 -5.74
C LEU A 89 25.76 9.15 -4.50
N ASP A 90 26.92 8.95 -3.87
CA ASP A 90 27.34 9.70 -2.69
C ASP A 90 27.49 11.20 -2.99
N ARG A 91 28.04 11.54 -4.16
CA ARG A 91 28.15 12.92 -4.64
C ARG A 91 26.76 13.54 -4.84
N LEU A 92 25.87 12.86 -5.54
CA LEU A 92 24.51 13.34 -5.81
C LEU A 92 23.69 13.53 -4.53
N VAL A 93 23.82 12.61 -3.56
CA VAL A 93 23.16 12.74 -2.25
C VAL A 93 23.68 13.95 -1.49
N ARG A 94 24.99 14.18 -1.49
CA ARG A 94 25.58 15.37 -0.84
C ARG A 94 25.06 16.66 -1.46
N ASP A 95 25.10 16.77 -2.78
CA ASP A 95 24.60 17.92 -3.53
C ASP A 95 23.11 18.16 -3.30
N LEU A 96 22.31 17.08 -3.21
CA LEU A 96 20.88 17.14 -2.88
C LEU A 96 20.67 17.73 -1.48
N LEU A 97 21.33 17.17 -0.47
CA LEU A 97 21.15 17.57 0.92
C LEU A 97 21.67 18.98 1.21
N GLU A 98 22.65 19.47 0.46
CA GLU A 98 23.09 20.87 0.52
C GLU A 98 22.02 21.84 -0.01
N ARG A 99 21.33 21.46 -1.11
CA ARG A 99 20.25 22.27 -1.71
C ARG A 99 18.93 22.18 -0.96
N ARG A 100 18.70 21.07 -0.26
CA ARG A 100 17.43 20.74 0.43
C ARG A 100 17.69 20.42 1.92
N PRO A 101 18.01 21.46 2.73
CA PRO A 101 18.39 21.26 4.14
C PRO A 101 17.21 20.83 5.04
N GLU A 102 15.99 20.95 4.55
CA GLU A 102 14.76 20.53 5.25
C GLU A 102 14.56 19.00 5.27
N ILE A 103 15.25 18.25 4.41
CA ILE A 103 15.16 16.79 4.36
C ILE A 103 15.66 16.19 5.67
N ARG A 104 14.82 15.34 6.30
CA ARG A 104 15.13 14.60 7.53
C ARG A 104 15.25 13.10 7.27
N THR A 105 14.54 12.59 6.28
CA THR A 105 14.64 11.20 5.83
C THR A 105 14.79 11.15 4.32
N LEU A 106 15.82 10.45 3.86
CA LEU A 106 16.09 10.20 2.46
C LEU A 106 15.86 8.71 2.18
N PHE A 107 14.96 8.41 1.25
CA PHE A 107 14.80 7.05 0.75
C PHE A 107 15.58 6.87 -0.54
N LEU A 108 16.53 5.94 -0.56
CA LEU A 108 17.16 5.42 -1.77
C LEU A 108 16.24 4.32 -2.32
N VAL A 109 15.62 4.60 -3.46
CA VAL A 109 14.62 3.70 -4.03
C VAL A 109 15.23 2.92 -5.18
N GLY A 110 15.37 1.60 -5.00
CA GLY A 110 15.87 0.70 -6.02
C GLY A 110 14.92 0.60 -7.21
N SER A 111 15.49 0.49 -8.40
CA SER A 111 14.78 0.29 -9.67
C SER A 111 15.32 -0.92 -10.41
N CYS A 112 14.67 -1.36 -11.49
CA CYS A 112 15.15 -2.48 -12.29
C CYS A 112 16.63 -2.34 -12.71
N PRO A 113 17.12 -1.18 -13.23
CA PRO A 113 18.53 -1.02 -13.54
C PRO A 113 19.46 -1.22 -12.35
N SER A 114 19.16 -0.64 -11.18
CA SER A 114 20.00 -0.79 -10.00
C SER A 114 20.06 -2.24 -9.49
N GLU A 115 18.96 -2.99 -9.60
CA GLU A 115 18.93 -4.40 -9.24
C GLU A 115 19.68 -5.29 -10.24
N VAL A 116 19.55 -5.03 -11.54
CA VAL A 116 20.27 -5.78 -12.58
C VAL A 116 21.77 -5.67 -12.40
N ILE A 117 22.30 -4.48 -12.06
CA ILE A 117 23.74 -4.30 -11.78
C ILE A 117 24.11 -4.68 -10.34
N LYS A 118 23.14 -5.14 -9.52
CA LYS A 118 23.34 -5.53 -8.12
C LYS A 118 23.97 -4.42 -7.27
N LEU A 119 23.53 -3.18 -7.48
CA LEU A 119 23.97 -2.05 -6.65
C LEU A 119 23.41 -2.23 -5.23
N ASP A 120 24.29 -2.35 -4.26
CA ASP A 120 23.92 -2.55 -2.86
C ASP A 120 23.47 -1.23 -2.21
N LEU A 121 22.17 -0.93 -2.35
CA LEU A 121 21.57 0.27 -1.78
C LEU A 121 21.44 0.19 -0.25
N SER A 122 21.44 -1.02 0.35
CA SER A 122 21.42 -1.16 1.80
C SER A 122 22.73 -0.64 2.40
N ARG A 123 23.86 -1.11 1.85
CA ARG A 123 25.17 -0.65 2.26
C ARG A 123 25.38 0.84 1.97
N ALA A 124 24.85 1.35 0.85
CA ALA A 124 24.89 2.78 0.55
C ALA A 124 24.06 3.59 1.57
N ALA A 125 22.89 3.13 1.97
CA ALA A 125 22.05 3.78 2.98
C ALA A 125 22.74 3.82 4.36
N GLU A 126 23.37 2.72 4.78
CA GLU A 126 24.15 2.67 6.03
C GLU A 126 25.31 3.67 6.01
N ARG A 127 26.13 3.63 4.98
CA ARG A 127 27.29 4.54 4.80
C ARG A 127 26.89 6.03 4.80
N LEU A 128 25.82 6.35 4.07
CA LEU A 128 25.31 7.72 4.00
C LEU A 128 24.64 8.15 5.31
N SER A 129 23.95 7.23 6.02
CA SER A 129 23.39 7.53 7.35
C SER A 129 24.50 7.85 8.36
N GLU A 130 25.63 7.15 8.32
CA GLU A 130 26.80 7.45 9.15
C GLU A 130 27.40 8.81 8.79
N GLN A 131 27.56 9.09 7.49
CA GLN A 131 28.11 10.36 7.00
C GLN A 131 27.27 11.59 7.42
N PHE A 132 25.94 11.44 7.45
CA PHE A 132 25.00 12.51 7.79
C PHE A 132 24.35 12.32 9.16
N LEU A 133 25.02 11.62 10.07
CA LEU A 133 24.50 11.29 11.40
C LEU A 133 24.00 12.55 12.14
N GLY A 134 22.80 12.44 12.71
CA GLY A 134 22.14 13.53 13.43
C GLY A 134 21.44 14.57 12.54
N ARG A 135 21.68 14.56 11.22
CA ARG A 135 21.04 15.47 10.26
C ARG A 135 19.95 14.79 9.43
N VAL A 136 20.27 13.68 8.79
CA VAL A 136 19.40 12.96 7.86
C VAL A 136 19.51 11.46 8.12
N ARG A 137 18.37 10.76 8.11
CA ARG A 137 18.32 9.30 8.06
C ARG A 137 18.25 8.86 6.61
N VAL A 138 19.10 7.94 6.21
CA VAL A 138 19.06 7.37 4.86
C VAL A 138 18.55 5.95 4.96
N LEU A 139 17.49 5.64 4.24
CA LEU A 139 16.82 4.36 4.19
C LEU A 139 16.81 3.86 2.75
N ASN A 140 16.62 2.57 2.55
CA ASN A 140 16.44 2.01 1.22
C ASN A 140 15.25 1.06 1.15
N TYR A 141 14.66 0.96 -0.03
CA TYR A 141 13.70 -0.09 -0.38
C TYR A 141 13.69 -0.34 -1.89
N SER A 142 13.16 -1.50 -2.30
CA SER A 142 12.96 -1.79 -3.73
C SER A 142 11.60 -1.24 -4.19
N GLY A 143 11.64 -0.49 -5.30
CA GLY A 143 10.47 -0.09 -6.07
C GLY A 143 10.50 -0.69 -7.49
N SER A 144 11.38 -1.66 -7.75
CA SER A 144 11.59 -2.21 -9.08
C SER A 144 10.38 -3.02 -9.56
N GLY A 145 10.17 -3.04 -10.87
CA GLY A 145 9.15 -3.89 -11.48
C GLY A 145 9.53 -5.38 -11.53
N ILE A 146 10.74 -5.73 -11.10
CA ILE A 146 11.18 -7.12 -10.98
C ILE A 146 10.61 -7.73 -9.69
N GLU A 147 10.68 -6.99 -8.58
CA GLU A 147 10.32 -7.48 -7.26
C GLU A 147 8.99 -6.94 -6.74
N THR A 148 8.54 -5.78 -7.23
CA THR A 148 7.36 -5.09 -6.69
C THR A 148 6.34 -4.75 -7.77
N THR A 149 5.07 -4.89 -7.42
CA THR A 149 3.97 -4.33 -8.19
C THR A 149 3.68 -2.90 -7.73
N PHE A 150 2.75 -2.24 -8.41
CA PHE A 150 2.30 -0.87 -8.21
C PHE A 150 2.18 -0.45 -6.73
N THR A 151 1.40 -1.17 -5.95
CA THR A 151 1.11 -0.82 -4.55
C THR A 151 2.09 -1.41 -3.55
N GLN A 152 2.80 -2.47 -3.91
CA GLN A 152 3.81 -3.07 -3.03
C GLN A 152 5.00 -2.15 -2.74
N GLY A 153 5.23 -1.13 -3.57
CA GLY A 153 6.22 -0.09 -3.28
C GLY A 153 5.90 0.69 -1.99
N GLU A 154 4.61 0.90 -1.67
CA GLU A 154 4.23 1.48 -0.38
C GLU A 154 4.55 0.55 0.78
N ASP A 155 4.19 -0.73 0.66
CA ASP A 155 4.50 -1.73 1.71
C ASP A 155 6.01 -1.78 2.00
N GLN A 156 6.86 -1.78 0.96
CA GLN A 156 8.32 -1.74 1.11
C GLN A 156 8.81 -0.46 1.79
N ALA A 157 8.27 0.70 1.42
CA ALA A 157 8.63 1.98 2.04
C ALA A 157 8.26 2.02 3.53
N LEU A 158 7.07 1.51 3.88
CA LEU A 158 6.65 1.43 5.28
C LEU A 158 7.53 0.44 6.07
N GLN A 159 7.88 -0.71 5.49
CA GLN A 159 8.79 -1.67 6.12
C GLN A 159 10.16 -1.04 6.43
N ALA A 160 10.68 -0.18 5.55
CA ALA A 160 11.94 0.53 5.79
C ALA A 160 11.90 1.47 7.01
N LEU A 161 10.71 1.97 7.39
CA LEU A 161 10.53 2.79 8.59
C LEU A 161 10.44 1.99 9.90
N LEU A 162 10.00 0.74 9.84
CA LEU A 162 9.68 -0.05 11.04
C LEU A 162 10.87 -0.23 12.01
N PRO A 163 12.12 -0.45 11.57
CA PRO A 163 13.26 -0.57 12.48
C PRO A 163 13.51 0.69 13.33
N LEU A 164 13.05 1.84 12.84
CA LEU A 164 13.23 3.13 13.50
C LEU A 164 12.11 3.48 14.49
N MET A 165 11.01 2.74 14.49
CA MET A 165 9.89 2.99 15.39
C MET A 165 10.31 2.67 16.83
N PRO A 166 10.02 3.56 17.82
CA PRO A 166 10.27 3.26 19.22
C PRO A 166 9.45 2.05 19.71
N SER A 167 9.86 1.43 20.81
CA SER A 167 9.05 0.40 21.48
C SER A 167 8.20 1.04 22.58
N SER A 168 6.94 0.60 22.73
CA SER A 168 6.04 1.02 23.80
C SER A 168 4.93 0.01 24.01
N ASP A 169 4.56 -0.22 25.26
CA ASP A 169 3.42 -1.07 25.64
C ASP A 169 2.13 -0.24 25.84
N GLU A 170 2.17 1.07 25.55
CA GLU A 170 1.01 1.95 25.67
C GLU A 170 -0.13 1.48 24.75
N PRO A 171 -1.36 1.28 25.29
CA PRO A 171 -2.50 0.91 24.48
C PRO A 171 -2.83 1.97 23.43
N GLN A 172 -2.82 1.60 22.15
CA GLN A 172 -3.09 2.51 21.05
C GLN A 172 -3.67 1.77 19.83
N LEU A 173 -4.42 2.51 19.01
CA LEU A 173 -4.79 2.11 17.66
C LEU A 173 -3.78 2.69 16.66
N LEU A 174 -3.14 1.83 15.89
CA LEU A 174 -2.25 2.22 14.79
C LEU A 174 -2.94 1.94 13.46
N ILE A 175 -3.32 2.99 12.73
CA ILE A 175 -3.82 2.87 11.36
C ILE A 175 -2.61 2.80 10.43
N ALA A 176 -2.45 1.70 9.71
CA ALA A 176 -1.37 1.51 8.75
C ALA A 176 -1.88 1.60 7.30
N GLY A 177 -1.22 2.44 6.50
CA GLY A 177 -1.52 2.74 5.11
C GLY A 177 -1.65 4.24 4.85
N THR A 178 -1.17 4.67 3.70
CA THR A 178 -1.18 6.09 3.32
C THR A 178 -2.60 6.56 3.05
N LEU A 179 -3.06 7.49 3.86
CA LEU A 179 -4.35 8.15 3.74
C LEU A 179 -4.15 9.66 3.46
N ALA A 180 -5.10 10.27 2.78
CA ALA A 180 -5.15 11.72 2.70
C ALA A 180 -5.38 12.32 4.12
N ASP A 181 -4.71 13.43 4.44
CA ASP A 181 -4.74 14.02 5.78
C ASP A 181 -6.16 14.28 6.29
N ALA A 182 -7.07 14.76 5.43
CA ALA A 182 -8.47 15.00 5.80
C ALA A 182 -9.23 13.69 6.13
N VAL A 183 -8.87 12.57 5.48
CA VAL A 183 -9.47 11.25 5.76
C VAL A 183 -8.95 10.72 7.09
N GLU A 184 -7.65 10.83 7.33
CA GLU A 184 -7.03 10.45 8.59
C GLU A 184 -7.61 11.25 9.76
N ASP A 185 -7.67 12.59 9.64
CA ASP A 185 -8.25 13.45 10.67
C ASP A 185 -9.70 13.04 10.99
N ARG A 186 -10.44 12.66 9.95
CA ARG A 186 -11.81 12.18 10.12
C ARG A 186 -11.88 10.86 10.88
N PHE A 187 -11.00 9.90 10.56
CA PHE A 187 -10.94 8.63 11.29
C PHE A 187 -10.51 8.83 12.73
N VAL A 188 -9.48 9.64 12.97
CA VAL A 188 -9.02 9.97 14.33
C VAL A 188 -10.17 10.58 15.17
N ALA A 189 -10.90 11.53 14.59
CA ALA A 189 -12.04 12.16 15.26
C ALA A 189 -13.18 11.15 15.55
N LEU A 190 -13.47 10.22 14.62
CA LEU A 190 -14.51 9.21 14.82
C LEU A 190 -14.11 8.19 15.87
N PHE A 191 -12.88 7.70 15.86
CA PHE A 191 -12.36 6.78 16.87
C PHE A 191 -12.33 7.43 18.25
N GLY A 192 -11.93 8.71 18.34
CA GLY A 192 -12.00 9.46 19.60
C GLY A 192 -13.42 9.60 20.14
N ARG A 193 -14.42 9.84 19.26
CA ARG A 193 -15.85 9.88 19.64
C ARG A 193 -16.38 8.52 20.12
N MET A 194 -15.83 7.42 19.65
CA MET A 194 -16.15 6.07 20.12
C MET A 194 -15.45 5.73 21.44
N GLY A 195 -14.46 6.53 21.88
CA GLY A 195 -13.75 6.32 23.13
C GLY A 195 -12.40 5.62 22.99
N ILE A 196 -11.84 5.48 21.78
CA ILE A 196 -10.47 5.01 21.60
C ILE A 196 -9.52 6.15 21.97
N PRO A 197 -8.69 6.00 23.03
CA PRO A 197 -8.00 7.14 23.63
C PRO A 197 -6.84 7.67 22.80
N LEU A 198 -6.19 6.80 22.02
CA LEU A 198 -4.98 7.13 21.28
C LEU A 198 -5.00 6.48 19.91
N VAL A 199 -5.03 7.30 18.88
CA VAL A 199 -5.00 6.87 17.47
C VAL A 199 -3.80 7.49 16.79
N ARG A 200 -2.96 6.67 16.17
CA ARG A 200 -1.78 7.07 15.41
C ARG A 200 -1.82 6.47 14.01
N SER A 201 -1.01 7.03 13.11
CA SER A 201 -0.95 6.56 11.72
C SER A 201 0.48 6.22 11.29
N LEU A 202 0.60 5.22 10.44
CA LEU A 202 1.82 4.85 9.72
C LEU A 202 1.52 4.85 8.21
N PRO A 203 2.22 5.64 7.38
CA PRO A 203 3.32 6.56 7.72
C PRO A 203 2.81 7.80 8.47
N PRO A 204 3.66 8.39 9.34
CA PRO A 204 3.34 9.63 10.04
C PRO A 204 3.37 10.81 9.07
N ARG A 205 2.83 11.96 9.48
CA ARG A 205 2.93 13.23 8.70
C ARG A 205 4.32 13.82 8.68
N ARG A 206 5.17 13.46 9.62
CA ARG A 206 6.60 13.77 9.61
C ARG A 206 7.38 12.48 9.81
N SER A 207 8.39 12.27 9.00
CA SER A 207 9.21 11.07 9.07
C SER A 207 9.97 10.93 10.40
N THR A 208 10.09 12.02 11.16
CA THR A 208 10.69 12.06 12.50
C THR A 208 9.73 11.60 13.59
N ASP A 209 8.42 11.63 13.37
CA ASP A 209 7.38 11.42 14.37
C ASP A 209 6.82 9.99 14.29
N LEU A 210 7.73 9.02 14.15
CA LEU A 210 7.34 7.61 14.04
C LEU A 210 6.60 7.16 15.29
N PRO A 211 5.39 6.56 15.13
CA PRO A 211 4.65 6.04 16.26
C PRO A 211 5.41 4.88 16.91
N PRO A 212 5.37 4.75 18.25
CA PRO A 212 5.93 3.57 18.90
C PRO A 212 5.06 2.34 18.60
N VAL A 213 5.63 1.13 18.77
CA VAL A 213 4.93 -0.14 18.56
C VAL A 213 5.37 -1.17 19.59
N GLY A 214 4.42 -1.97 20.06
CA GLY A 214 4.65 -3.06 21.01
C GLY A 214 3.35 -3.78 21.40
N PRO A 215 3.33 -4.58 22.46
CA PRO A 215 2.19 -5.43 22.85
C PRO A 215 0.86 -4.70 23.08
N GLY A 216 0.92 -3.41 23.45
CA GLY A 216 -0.29 -2.57 23.60
C GLY A 216 -0.85 -2.04 22.27
N THR A 217 -0.13 -2.21 21.17
CA THR A 217 -0.52 -1.67 19.86
C THR A 217 -1.50 -2.60 19.16
N LYS A 218 -2.67 -2.08 18.79
CA LYS A 218 -3.62 -2.74 17.87
C LYS A 218 -3.51 -2.09 16.49
N VAL A 219 -3.20 -2.91 15.48
CA VAL A 219 -2.97 -2.45 14.11
C VAL A 219 -4.22 -2.65 13.27
N LEU A 220 -4.66 -1.60 12.60
CA LEU A 220 -5.77 -1.62 11.66
C LEU A 220 -5.26 -1.21 10.27
N LEU A 221 -5.27 -2.12 9.31
CA LEU A 221 -4.81 -1.82 7.95
C LEU A 221 -5.86 -1.03 7.18
N ALA A 222 -5.47 0.09 6.61
CA ALA A 222 -6.32 0.85 5.69
C ALA A 222 -6.22 0.35 4.24
N GLN A 223 -5.17 -0.41 3.92
CA GLN A 223 -4.85 -0.87 2.57
C GLN A 223 -4.58 -2.39 2.55
N PRO A 224 -5.07 -3.12 1.54
CA PRO A 224 -4.99 -4.58 1.47
C PRO A 224 -3.60 -5.13 1.08
N PHE A 225 -2.71 -4.29 0.59
CA PHE A 225 -1.40 -4.67 0.06
C PHE A 225 -0.24 -4.55 1.07
N LEU A 226 -0.52 -4.29 2.34
CA LEU A 226 0.48 -4.03 3.38
C LEU A 226 0.87 -5.30 4.15
N SER A 227 1.03 -6.43 3.45
CA SER A 227 1.27 -7.72 4.10
C SER A 227 2.64 -7.80 4.81
N GLY A 228 3.68 -7.21 4.24
CA GLY A 228 5.01 -7.16 4.85
C GLY A 228 5.03 -6.27 6.10
N THR A 229 4.45 -5.09 5.98
CA THR A 229 4.27 -4.15 7.11
C THR A 229 3.47 -4.80 8.26
N ALA A 230 2.35 -5.45 7.94
CA ALA A 230 1.52 -6.13 8.95
C ALA A 230 2.32 -7.21 9.70
N ARG A 231 3.01 -8.11 8.96
CA ARG A 231 3.86 -9.15 9.58
C ARG A 231 4.95 -8.57 10.47
N ALA A 232 5.62 -7.53 10.01
CA ALA A 232 6.70 -6.90 10.77
C ALA A 232 6.19 -6.18 12.04
N LEU A 233 5.02 -5.54 12.00
CA LEU A 233 4.38 -4.97 13.19
C LEU A 233 3.96 -6.04 14.19
N VAL A 234 3.38 -7.16 13.72
CA VAL A 234 3.04 -8.31 14.57
C VAL A 234 4.29 -8.93 15.19
N HIS A 235 5.39 -9.04 14.44
CA HIS A 235 6.67 -9.52 14.98
C HIS A 235 7.21 -8.64 16.12
N ARG A 236 6.87 -7.36 16.13
CA ARG A 236 7.18 -6.40 17.20
C ARG A 236 6.19 -6.42 18.36
N GLY A 237 5.26 -7.37 18.38
CA GLY A 237 4.29 -7.58 19.46
C GLY A 237 2.93 -6.95 19.25
N ALA A 238 2.69 -6.24 18.16
CA ALA A 238 1.39 -5.65 17.89
C ALA A 238 0.33 -6.71 17.52
N GLU A 239 -0.92 -6.45 17.87
CA GLU A 239 -2.08 -7.26 17.50
C GLU A 239 -2.70 -6.73 16.19
N LEU A 240 -2.83 -7.58 15.17
CA LEU A 240 -3.50 -7.23 13.92
C LEU A 240 -5.02 -7.41 14.05
N ILE A 241 -5.78 -6.32 13.90
CA ILE A 241 -7.23 -6.34 13.84
C ILE A 241 -7.65 -6.83 12.44
N ARG A 242 -8.41 -7.92 12.40
CA ARG A 242 -8.98 -8.46 11.16
C ARG A 242 -10.33 -7.82 10.88
N ALA A 243 -10.44 -7.15 9.75
CA ALA A 243 -11.63 -6.45 9.30
C ALA A 243 -11.68 -6.40 7.77
N PRO A 244 -12.85 -6.21 7.15
CA PRO A 244 -12.93 -5.76 5.77
C PRO A 244 -12.25 -4.39 5.62
N TYR A 245 -11.72 -4.08 4.45
CA TYR A 245 -11.10 -2.78 4.21
C TYR A 245 -12.14 -1.66 4.05
N PRO A 246 -11.77 -0.38 4.30
CA PRO A 246 -12.72 0.73 4.33
C PRO A 246 -13.16 1.21 2.92
N PHE A 247 -13.64 0.25 2.09
CA PHE A 247 -14.24 0.51 0.80
C PHE A 247 -15.76 0.50 0.94
N GLY A 248 -16.42 1.54 0.43
CA GLY A 248 -17.85 1.71 0.53
C GLY A 248 -18.35 1.97 1.95
N VAL A 249 -19.66 1.93 2.13
CA VAL A 249 -20.33 2.23 3.41
C VAL A 249 -20.21 1.06 4.38
N GLU A 250 -20.47 -0.16 3.88
CA GLU A 250 -20.43 -1.39 4.67
C GLU A 250 -19.02 -1.65 5.17
N GLY A 251 -18.02 -1.67 4.27
CA GLY A 251 -16.65 -1.91 4.65
C GLY A 251 -16.09 -0.87 5.61
N SER A 252 -16.38 0.40 5.38
CA SER A 252 -15.93 1.48 6.30
C SER A 252 -16.55 1.35 7.69
N ARG A 253 -17.85 1.00 7.77
CA ARG A 253 -18.53 0.73 9.05
C ARG A 253 -17.88 -0.44 9.78
N ASP A 254 -17.71 -1.57 9.09
CA ASP A 254 -17.24 -2.81 9.71
C ASP A 254 -15.75 -2.69 10.10
N TRP A 255 -14.94 -1.98 9.31
CA TRP A 255 -13.57 -1.64 9.64
C TRP A 255 -13.45 -0.83 10.92
N MET A 256 -14.28 0.20 11.08
CA MET A 256 -14.31 1.01 12.31
C MET A 256 -14.88 0.25 13.49
N ALA A 257 -15.93 -0.56 13.27
CA ALA A 257 -16.54 -1.37 14.33
C ALA A 257 -15.60 -2.45 14.85
N ALA A 258 -14.80 -3.09 13.98
CA ALA A 258 -13.78 -4.06 14.38
C ALA A 258 -12.72 -3.44 15.29
N ALA A 259 -12.26 -2.22 14.97
CA ALA A 259 -11.34 -1.50 15.83
C ALA A 259 -11.97 -1.21 17.20
N ALA A 260 -13.19 -0.69 17.23
CA ALA A 260 -13.91 -0.40 18.48
C ALA A 260 -14.10 -1.68 19.34
N ALA A 261 -14.48 -2.79 18.72
CA ALA A 261 -14.62 -4.09 19.39
C ALA A 261 -13.31 -4.57 20.00
N ALA A 262 -12.18 -4.40 19.29
CA ALA A 262 -10.86 -4.74 19.80
C ALA A 262 -10.48 -3.95 21.07
N PHE A 263 -11.02 -2.75 21.25
CA PHE A 263 -10.87 -1.94 22.46
C PHE A 263 -12.01 -2.15 23.48
N GLY A 264 -12.91 -3.10 23.28
CA GLY A 264 -14.02 -3.39 24.20
C GLY A 264 -15.07 -2.29 24.27
N ILE A 265 -15.21 -1.46 23.23
CA ILE A 265 -16.19 -0.37 23.16
C ILE A 265 -17.60 -0.97 22.99
N ASP A 266 -18.57 -0.45 23.75
CA ASP A 266 -19.96 -0.85 23.65
C ASP A 266 -20.50 -0.65 22.23
N PRO A 267 -21.10 -1.68 21.60
CA PRO A 267 -21.72 -1.57 20.28
C PRO A 267 -22.76 -0.44 20.17
N ALA A 268 -23.45 -0.08 21.26
CA ALA A 268 -24.40 1.03 21.28
C ALA A 268 -23.69 2.39 21.06
N VAL A 269 -22.50 2.56 21.63
CA VAL A 269 -21.69 3.77 21.40
C VAL A 269 -21.24 3.81 19.94
N VAL A 270 -20.77 2.68 19.40
CA VAL A 270 -20.35 2.58 17.99
C VAL A 270 -21.51 2.93 17.05
N ALA A 271 -22.69 2.35 17.28
CA ALA A 271 -23.89 2.64 16.51
C ALA A 271 -24.26 4.13 16.55
N SER A 272 -24.27 4.74 17.73
CA SER A 272 -24.59 6.16 17.90
C SER A 272 -23.67 7.09 17.08
N VAL A 273 -22.41 6.69 16.88
CA VAL A 273 -21.42 7.45 16.11
C VAL A 273 -21.52 7.17 14.61
N LEU A 274 -21.70 5.90 14.22
CA LEU A 274 -21.61 5.46 12.82
C LEU A 274 -22.93 5.49 12.07
N ASP A 275 -24.08 5.19 12.70
CA ASP A 275 -25.36 5.05 12.00
C ASP A 275 -25.76 6.30 11.20
N PRO A 276 -25.59 7.53 11.70
CA PRO A 276 -25.89 8.72 10.90
C PRO A 276 -25.00 8.85 9.64
N LEU A 277 -23.76 8.36 9.72
CA LEU A 277 -22.81 8.38 8.61
C LEU A 277 -23.12 7.28 7.60
N VAL A 278 -23.47 6.10 8.09
CA VAL A 278 -23.92 4.95 7.28
C VAL A 278 -25.14 5.32 6.47
N GLU A 279 -26.15 5.92 7.09
CA GLU A 279 -27.38 6.36 6.43
C GLU A 279 -27.09 7.44 5.36
N ARG A 280 -26.23 8.38 5.67
CA ARG A 280 -25.79 9.39 4.68
C ARG A 280 -25.06 8.73 3.52
N GLY A 281 -24.15 7.78 3.79
CA GLY A 281 -23.42 7.03 2.78
C GLY A 281 -24.35 6.21 1.88
N ARG A 282 -25.30 5.47 2.45
CA ARG A 282 -26.29 4.71 1.69
C ARG A 282 -27.12 5.58 0.73
N ARG A 283 -27.55 6.76 1.21
CA ARG A 283 -28.25 7.73 0.35
C ARG A 283 -27.38 8.24 -0.79
N ALA A 284 -26.07 8.39 -0.56
CA ALA A 284 -25.13 8.82 -1.63
C ALA A 284 -24.90 7.71 -2.67
N VAL A 285 -24.89 6.44 -2.26
CA VAL A 285 -24.69 5.29 -3.16
C VAL A 285 -25.95 4.93 -3.95
N ALA A 286 -27.14 5.16 -3.39
CA ALA A 286 -28.42 4.71 -3.95
C ALA A 286 -28.63 5.10 -5.44
N PRO A 287 -28.38 6.35 -5.90
CA PRO A 287 -28.55 6.71 -7.31
C PRO A 287 -27.61 5.96 -8.26
N HIS A 288 -26.41 5.62 -7.78
CA HIS A 288 -25.44 4.85 -8.54
C HIS A 288 -25.82 3.38 -8.63
N ARG A 289 -26.44 2.85 -7.58
CA ARG A 289 -27.01 1.49 -7.60
C ARG A 289 -28.04 1.31 -8.69
N ASP A 290 -28.92 2.28 -8.90
CA ASP A 290 -29.95 2.22 -9.96
C ASP A 290 -29.35 2.04 -11.36
N VAL A 291 -28.14 2.54 -11.58
CA VAL A 291 -27.41 2.43 -12.86
C VAL A 291 -26.59 1.13 -12.95
N LEU A 292 -26.01 0.70 -11.83
CA LEU A 292 -25.02 -0.38 -11.79
C LEU A 292 -25.65 -1.77 -11.52
N GLN A 293 -26.82 -1.82 -10.92
CA GLN A 293 -27.47 -3.08 -10.52
C GLN A 293 -27.64 -4.03 -11.71
N GLY A 294 -27.20 -5.28 -11.54
CA GLY A 294 -27.24 -6.32 -12.56
C GLY A 294 -26.22 -6.14 -13.70
N LYS A 295 -25.38 -5.09 -13.67
CA LYS A 295 -24.27 -4.97 -14.61
C LYS A 295 -23.18 -5.99 -14.28
N ARG A 296 -22.66 -6.62 -15.31
CA ARG A 296 -21.62 -7.66 -15.18
C ARG A 296 -20.24 -7.02 -15.15
N LEU A 297 -19.47 -7.33 -14.10
CA LEU A 297 -18.16 -6.74 -13.82
C LEU A 297 -17.06 -7.78 -13.92
N PHE A 298 -16.00 -7.44 -14.64
CA PHE A 298 -14.73 -8.17 -14.64
C PHE A 298 -13.63 -7.24 -14.12
N LEU A 299 -12.96 -7.59 -13.03
CA LEU A 299 -11.83 -6.82 -12.50
C LEU A 299 -10.52 -7.47 -12.93
N MET A 300 -9.72 -6.71 -13.67
CA MET A 300 -8.36 -7.11 -14.01
C MET A 300 -7.40 -6.83 -12.85
N PRO A 301 -6.37 -7.68 -12.64
CA PRO A 301 -5.43 -7.51 -11.54
C PRO A 301 -4.50 -6.31 -11.77
N ASP A 302 -4.42 -5.42 -10.79
CA ASP A 302 -3.56 -4.23 -10.84
C ASP A 302 -2.93 -3.89 -9.48
N SER A 303 -3.74 -3.67 -8.44
CA SER A 303 -3.35 -2.97 -7.23
C SER A 303 -3.55 -3.74 -5.92
N GLN A 304 -4.11 -4.94 -5.95
CA GLN A 304 -4.60 -5.70 -4.79
C GLN A 304 -5.85 -5.09 -4.11
N MET A 305 -6.39 -3.99 -4.62
CA MET A 305 -7.64 -3.38 -4.13
C MET A 305 -8.89 -3.99 -4.78
N GLU A 306 -8.73 -4.87 -5.74
CA GLU A 306 -9.82 -5.43 -6.55
C GLU A 306 -10.84 -6.21 -5.71
N ILE A 307 -10.39 -6.98 -4.71
CA ILE A 307 -11.27 -7.79 -3.87
C ILE A 307 -12.16 -6.90 -2.98
N PRO A 308 -11.64 -5.93 -2.21
CA PRO A 308 -12.46 -4.97 -1.49
C PRO A 308 -13.39 -4.15 -2.39
N LEU A 309 -12.90 -3.76 -3.58
CA LEU A 309 -13.70 -3.04 -4.56
C LEU A 309 -14.85 -3.91 -5.11
N ALA A 310 -14.57 -5.19 -5.43
CA ALA A 310 -15.58 -6.16 -5.86
C ALA A 310 -16.67 -6.35 -4.80
N ARG A 311 -16.30 -6.47 -3.53
CA ARG A 311 -17.26 -6.55 -2.43
C ARG A 311 -18.16 -5.30 -2.40
N PHE A 312 -17.58 -4.11 -2.45
CA PHE A 312 -18.34 -2.87 -2.49
C PHE A 312 -19.29 -2.82 -3.68
N LEU A 313 -18.79 -3.07 -4.89
CA LEU A 313 -19.59 -2.99 -6.12
C LEU A 313 -20.71 -4.06 -6.18
N SER A 314 -20.46 -5.26 -5.68
CA SER A 314 -21.49 -6.30 -5.68
C SER A 314 -22.52 -6.06 -4.58
N ARG A 315 -22.12 -5.81 -3.35
CA ARG A 315 -23.04 -5.74 -2.20
C ARG A 315 -23.80 -4.42 -2.11
N GLU A 316 -23.11 -3.31 -2.36
CA GLU A 316 -23.70 -1.99 -2.19
C GLU A 316 -24.24 -1.41 -3.51
N CYS A 317 -23.61 -1.70 -4.65
CA CYS A 317 -24.05 -1.25 -5.97
C CYS A 317 -24.84 -2.29 -6.75
N GLY A 318 -24.88 -3.56 -6.30
CA GLY A 318 -25.70 -4.63 -6.91
C GLY A 318 -25.16 -5.17 -8.22
N MET A 319 -23.84 -5.07 -8.47
CA MET A 319 -23.22 -5.60 -9.68
C MET A 319 -23.00 -7.12 -9.59
N ASP A 320 -23.03 -7.79 -10.73
CA ASP A 320 -22.78 -9.22 -10.88
C ASP A 320 -21.28 -9.44 -11.21
N LEU A 321 -20.56 -10.12 -10.30
CA LEU A 321 -19.13 -10.39 -10.49
C LEU A 321 -18.91 -11.54 -11.47
N VAL A 322 -18.20 -11.28 -12.55
CA VAL A 322 -17.79 -12.29 -13.54
C VAL A 322 -16.50 -12.97 -13.12
N GLU A 323 -15.49 -12.15 -12.86
CA GLU A 323 -14.18 -12.56 -12.34
C GLU A 323 -13.55 -11.39 -11.59
N VAL A 324 -12.84 -11.69 -10.52
CA VAL A 324 -12.05 -10.73 -9.75
C VAL A 324 -10.60 -11.18 -9.77
N GLY A 325 -9.78 -10.46 -10.54
CA GLY A 325 -8.34 -10.67 -10.59
C GLY A 325 -7.62 -9.84 -9.53
N THR A 326 -6.53 -10.36 -9.00
CA THR A 326 -5.62 -9.63 -8.12
C THR A 326 -4.17 -10.02 -8.44
N PRO A 327 -3.20 -9.08 -8.44
CA PRO A 327 -1.81 -9.41 -8.76
C PRO A 327 -1.16 -10.33 -7.72
N TYR A 328 -1.59 -10.22 -6.48
CA TYR A 328 -1.14 -11.03 -5.36
C TYR A 328 -2.27 -11.21 -4.33
N HIS A 329 -2.42 -12.42 -3.83
CA HIS A 329 -3.46 -12.79 -2.89
C HIS A 329 -2.88 -13.24 -1.55
N ASP A 330 -2.92 -12.35 -0.55
CA ASP A 330 -2.63 -12.72 0.84
C ASP A 330 -3.89 -13.30 1.49
N ARG A 331 -3.90 -14.63 1.72
CA ARG A 331 -5.07 -15.33 2.27
C ARG A 331 -5.50 -14.79 3.64
N GLN A 332 -4.53 -14.44 4.50
CA GLN A 332 -4.83 -14.02 5.86
C GLN A 332 -5.46 -12.62 5.88
N LEU A 333 -4.94 -11.72 5.04
CA LEU A 333 -5.45 -10.35 4.96
C LEU A 333 -6.77 -10.26 4.20
N MET A 334 -7.02 -11.19 3.24
CA MET A 334 -8.22 -11.17 2.40
C MET A 334 -9.38 -12.01 2.92
N GLU A 335 -9.19 -12.79 3.99
CA GLU A 335 -10.22 -13.70 4.52
C GLU A 335 -11.55 -12.98 4.79
N CYS A 336 -11.52 -11.85 5.47
CA CYS A 336 -12.71 -11.06 5.78
C CYS A 336 -13.44 -10.57 4.52
N GLU A 337 -12.69 -10.14 3.52
CA GLU A 337 -13.25 -9.67 2.24
C GLU A 337 -13.85 -10.83 1.43
N GLN A 338 -13.13 -11.93 1.31
CA GLN A 338 -13.58 -13.09 0.53
C GLN A 338 -14.88 -13.70 1.07
N ASN A 339 -15.00 -13.78 2.40
CA ASN A 339 -16.21 -14.30 3.05
C ASN A 339 -17.45 -13.42 2.78
N LEU A 340 -17.26 -12.19 2.33
CA LEU A 340 -18.32 -11.25 1.98
C LEU A 340 -18.65 -11.21 0.48
N LEU A 341 -17.82 -11.85 -0.37
CA LEU A 341 -18.14 -11.96 -1.80
C LEU A 341 -19.32 -12.92 -2.04
N PRO A 342 -20.09 -12.71 -3.12
CA PRO A 342 -21.14 -13.65 -3.53
C PRO A 342 -20.60 -15.07 -3.68
N PRO A 343 -21.36 -16.11 -3.26
CA PRO A 343 -20.95 -17.50 -3.45
C PRO A 343 -20.65 -17.81 -4.91
N GLY A 344 -19.56 -18.52 -5.19
CA GLY A 344 -19.15 -18.88 -6.54
C GLY A 344 -18.44 -17.78 -7.31
N THR A 345 -18.09 -16.65 -6.66
CA THR A 345 -17.24 -15.61 -7.29
C THR A 345 -15.92 -16.23 -7.74
N ARG A 346 -15.62 -16.10 -9.03
CA ARG A 346 -14.34 -16.55 -9.59
C ARG A 346 -13.21 -15.60 -9.22
N LEU A 347 -12.18 -16.12 -8.56
CA LEU A 347 -10.97 -15.36 -8.23
C LEU A 347 -9.81 -15.81 -9.09
N SER A 348 -8.98 -14.86 -9.55
CA SER A 348 -7.72 -15.13 -10.22
C SER A 348 -6.57 -14.36 -9.59
N GLU A 349 -5.42 -15.04 -9.43
CA GLU A 349 -4.19 -14.47 -8.86
C GLU A 349 -3.08 -14.44 -9.90
N GLY A 350 -2.35 -13.35 -9.92
CA GLY A 350 -1.26 -13.11 -10.85
C GLY A 350 -1.71 -12.40 -12.11
N GLN A 351 -0.82 -12.32 -13.08
CA GLN A 351 -1.04 -11.57 -14.31
C GLN A 351 -0.64 -12.37 -15.54
N ASP A 352 -1.54 -12.40 -16.50
CA ASP A 352 -1.33 -12.83 -17.87
C ASP A 352 -2.36 -12.08 -18.72
N VAL A 353 -1.96 -10.93 -19.22
CA VAL A 353 -2.86 -9.97 -19.90
C VAL A 353 -3.55 -10.63 -21.10
N GLU A 354 -2.85 -11.43 -21.88
CA GLU A 354 -3.43 -12.07 -23.07
C GLU A 354 -4.57 -13.02 -22.67
N ARG A 355 -4.33 -13.91 -21.73
CA ARG A 355 -5.34 -14.84 -21.21
C ARG A 355 -6.50 -14.12 -20.50
N GLN A 356 -6.20 -13.03 -19.81
CA GLN A 356 -7.23 -12.21 -19.17
C GLN A 356 -8.14 -11.57 -20.21
N LEU A 357 -7.57 -10.99 -21.27
CA LEU A 357 -8.35 -10.43 -22.39
C LEU A 357 -9.18 -11.48 -23.12
N GLU A 358 -8.67 -12.71 -23.29
CA GLU A 358 -9.45 -13.82 -23.83
C GLU A 358 -10.69 -14.11 -22.96
N ARG A 359 -10.52 -14.16 -21.64
CA ARG A 359 -11.64 -14.38 -20.71
C ARG A 359 -12.63 -13.22 -20.70
N VAL A 360 -12.16 -11.96 -20.75
CA VAL A 360 -13.01 -10.78 -20.90
C VAL A 360 -13.85 -10.87 -22.19
N ARG A 361 -13.21 -11.19 -23.31
CA ARG A 361 -13.93 -11.35 -24.61
C ARG A 361 -14.96 -12.49 -24.57
N ALA A 362 -14.62 -13.61 -23.94
CA ALA A 362 -15.55 -14.74 -23.80
C ALA A 362 -16.72 -14.41 -22.88
N ALA A 363 -16.44 -13.76 -21.75
CA ALA A 363 -17.45 -13.44 -20.74
C ALA A 363 -18.35 -12.25 -21.13
N ARG A 364 -17.87 -11.32 -21.96
CA ARG A 364 -18.60 -10.09 -22.36
C ARG A 364 -19.21 -9.35 -21.18
N PRO A 365 -18.38 -8.87 -20.23
CA PRO A 365 -18.88 -8.06 -19.12
C PRO A 365 -19.37 -6.71 -19.62
N ASP A 366 -20.21 -6.04 -18.84
CA ASP A 366 -20.62 -4.65 -19.11
C ASP A 366 -19.52 -3.65 -18.75
N LEU A 367 -18.68 -4.01 -17.75
CA LEU A 367 -17.57 -3.18 -17.25
C LEU A 367 -16.33 -4.06 -17.02
N VAL A 368 -15.15 -3.47 -17.29
CA VAL A 368 -13.84 -4.05 -16.99
C VAL A 368 -13.05 -3.06 -16.17
#